data_313586a898c4375e19b307954c4d34d1
#
_entry.id   313586a898c4375e19b307954c4d34d1
#
_cell.length_a   1.000
_cell.length_b   1.000
_cell.length_c   1.000
_cell.angle_alpha   90.00
_cell.angle_beta   90.00
_cell.angle_gamma   90.00
#
_symmetry.space_group_name_H-M   'P 1'
#
loop_
_entity.id
_entity.type
_entity.pdbx_description
1 polymer ?
#
loop_
_entity_poly.entity_id
_entity_poly.type
_entity_poly.pdbx_seq_one_letter_code
_entity_poly.pdbx_strand_id
1 'polypeptide(L)'
;MGSIKNINGGRTWYKLHPLRTEGQGMEEYPEKKPYKLTQLNLPMGFGVKIKLSDRVFTGTELLYRHTFTDYVDDVSTTYIDPNYFRLYMSPQEAALAEQISDKVNGIFNVGLNRYPPGTQRGNPNKND
;
A
#
# COMPACT_ATOMS: atom_id res chain seq x y z
N MET A 1 -4.61 -1.98 4.72
CA MET A 1 -4.52 -3.32 5.37
C MET A 1 -3.92 -4.31 4.40
N GLY A 2 -3.00 -5.17 4.86
CA GLY A 2 -2.47 -6.30 4.10
C GLY A 2 -3.11 -7.62 4.53
N SER A 3 -3.12 -8.62 3.65
CA SER A 3 -3.64 -9.96 3.98
C SER A 3 -2.67 -11.06 3.62
N ILE A 4 -2.66 -12.10 4.42
CA ILE A 4 -1.95 -13.36 4.14
C ILE A 4 -2.97 -14.47 3.98
N LYS A 5 -2.75 -15.34 3.00
CA LYS A 5 -3.57 -16.52 2.77
C LYS A 5 -3.14 -17.62 3.74
N ASN A 6 -4.06 -18.15 4.53
CA ASN A 6 -3.81 -19.25 5.45
C ASN A 6 -3.77 -20.58 4.71
N ILE A 7 -3.19 -21.62 5.35
CA ILE A 7 -3.14 -23.01 4.85
C ILE A 7 -4.56 -23.51 4.49
N ASN A 8 -5.58 -23.09 5.23
CA ASN A 8 -6.98 -23.48 5.01
C ASN A 8 -7.71 -22.63 3.95
N GLY A 9 -6.99 -21.84 3.15
CA GLY A 9 -7.55 -21.01 2.10
C GLY A 9 -8.20 -19.70 2.55
N GLY A 10 -8.37 -19.46 3.84
CA GLY A 10 -8.83 -18.20 4.40
C GLY A 10 -7.79 -17.09 4.27
N ARG A 11 -8.24 -15.83 4.47
CA ARG A 11 -7.34 -14.67 4.52
C ARG A 11 -7.41 -14.03 5.90
N THR A 12 -6.23 -13.77 6.49
CA THR A 12 -6.11 -12.95 7.70
C THR A 12 -5.61 -11.57 7.32
N TRP A 13 -6.28 -10.53 7.84
CA TRP A 13 -5.97 -9.14 7.56
C TRP A 13 -5.13 -8.52 8.67
N TYR A 14 -4.08 -7.84 8.30
CA TYR A 14 -3.16 -7.17 9.21
C TYR A 14 -3.09 -5.68 8.93
N LYS A 15 -2.84 -4.88 9.97
CA LYS A 15 -2.53 -3.45 9.82
C LYS A 15 -1.11 -3.32 9.28
N LEU A 16 -0.92 -2.58 8.18
CA LEU A 16 0.39 -2.43 7.54
C LEU A 16 1.28 -1.41 8.25
N HIS A 17 0.72 -0.28 8.67
CA HIS A 17 1.48 0.81 9.27
C HIS A 17 2.46 0.39 10.39
N PRO A 18 2.10 -0.48 11.36
CA PRO A 18 3.06 -0.93 12.36
C PRO A 18 4.18 -1.81 11.80
N LEU A 19 3.95 -2.46 10.65
CA LEU A 19 4.90 -3.39 10.04
C LEU A 19 6.01 -2.69 9.25
N ARG A 20 5.92 -1.37 9.02
CA ARG A 20 6.97 -0.57 8.37
C ARG A 20 7.55 -1.25 7.12
N THR A 21 6.67 -1.72 6.22
CA THR A 21 7.01 -2.63 5.12
C THR A 21 8.03 -2.09 4.12
N GLU A 22 8.29 -0.80 4.15
CA GLU A 22 9.35 -0.11 3.38
C GLU A 22 10.46 0.47 4.26
N GLY A 23 10.51 0.13 5.55
CA GLY A 23 11.53 0.63 6.48
C GLY A 23 11.26 2.02 7.04
N GLN A 24 10.00 2.46 7.06
CA GLN A 24 9.63 3.77 7.56
C GLN A 24 10.06 3.96 9.04
N GLY A 25 10.93 4.95 9.28
CA GLY A 25 11.45 5.27 10.61
C GLY A 25 12.49 4.29 11.14
N MET A 26 13.15 3.52 10.28
CA MET A 26 14.36 2.77 10.59
C MET A 26 15.58 3.67 10.38
N GLU A 27 16.63 3.52 11.21
CA GLU A 27 17.82 4.37 11.18
C GLU A 27 18.60 4.21 9.87
N GLU A 28 18.59 3.03 9.28
CA GLU A 28 19.25 2.71 8.01
C GLU A 28 18.58 3.34 6.79
N TYR A 29 17.33 3.80 6.95
CA TYR A 29 16.55 4.43 5.90
C TYR A 29 16.01 5.80 6.35
N PRO A 30 16.87 6.79 6.64
CA PRO A 30 16.49 8.08 7.23
C PRO A 30 15.58 8.91 6.32
N GLU A 31 15.59 8.65 5.02
CA GLU A 31 14.72 9.27 4.03
C GLU A 31 13.27 8.76 4.11
N LYS A 32 13.06 7.55 4.64
CA LYS A 32 11.75 6.90 4.73
C LYS A 32 11.06 7.21 6.05
N LYS A 33 10.39 8.34 6.09
CA LYS A 33 9.68 8.80 7.29
C LYS A 33 8.36 8.05 7.50
N PRO A 34 7.96 7.80 8.77
CA PRO A 34 6.64 7.30 9.07
C PRO A 34 5.56 8.25 8.53
N TYR A 35 4.59 7.71 7.81
CA TYR A 35 3.46 8.48 7.30
C TYR A 35 2.33 8.59 8.33
N LYS A 36 1.51 9.64 8.19
CA LYS A 36 0.34 9.84 9.06
C LYS A 36 -0.85 9.05 8.54
N LEU A 37 -1.56 8.36 9.44
CA LEU A 37 -2.79 7.63 9.08
C LEU A 37 -3.98 8.54 8.77
N THR A 38 -3.92 9.80 9.21
CA THR A 38 -4.93 10.81 8.88
C THR A 38 -4.38 11.70 7.79
N GLN A 39 -5.03 11.68 6.64
CA GLN A 39 -4.63 12.43 5.46
C GLN A 39 -5.80 13.27 4.95
N LEU A 40 -5.47 14.46 4.45
CA LEU A 40 -6.43 15.30 3.77
C LEU A 40 -6.58 14.86 2.32
N ASN A 41 -7.81 14.78 1.86
CA ASN A 41 -8.09 14.64 0.44
C ASN A 41 -9.12 15.69 0.01
N LEU A 42 -9.01 16.16 -1.21
CA LEU A 42 -9.88 17.15 -1.79
C LEU A 42 -10.65 16.51 -2.95
N PRO A 43 -11.89 16.07 -2.72
CA PRO A 43 -12.75 15.59 -3.78
C PRO A 43 -13.31 16.77 -4.57
N MET A 44 -13.24 16.72 -5.89
CA MET A 44 -13.81 17.68 -6.81
C MET A 44 -14.53 16.95 -7.93
N GLY A 45 -15.63 17.50 -8.43
CA GLY A 45 -16.33 16.89 -9.53
C GLY A 45 -17.34 17.81 -10.16
N PHE A 46 -17.77 17.46 -11.35
CA PHE A 46 -18.90 18.10 -12.00
C PHE A 46 -19.75 17.03 -12.69
N GLY A 47 -21.02 17.29 -12.75
CA GLY A 47 -21.97 16.41 -13.39
C GLY A 47 -22.99 17.16 -14.20
N VAL A 48 -23.52 16.51 -15.23
CA VAL A 48 -24.62 17.01 -16.05
C VAL A 48 -25.76 16.02 -15.97
N LYS A 49 -26.97 16.54 -15.70
CA LYS A 49 -28.19 15.76 -15.70
C LYS A 49 -29.15 16.32 -16.74
N ILE A 50 -29.58 15.48 -17.64
CA ILE A 50 -30.46 15.82 -18.76
C ILE A 50 -31.79 15.09 -18.58
N LYS A 51 -32.90 15.82 -18.69
CA LYS A 51 -34.26 15.25 -18.73
C LYS A 51 -34.54 14.80 -20.15
N LEU A 52 -34.75 13.49 -20.34
CA LEU A 52 -35.11 12.90 -21.64
C LEU A 52 -36.62 12.85 -21.84
N SER A 53 -37.37 12.65 -20.76
CA SER A 53 -38.83 12.69 -20.76
C SER A 53 -39.33 13.05 -19.37
N ASP A 54 -40.65 13.12 -19.18
CA ASP A 54 -41.24 13.46 -17.87
C ASP A 54 -40.91 12.46 -16.76
N ARG A 55 -40.48 11.25 -17.11
CA ARG A 55 -40.17 10.18 -16.16
C ARG A 55 -38.75 9.66 -16.28
N VAL A 56 -37.94 10.14 -17.24
CA VAL A 56 -36.62 9.60 -17.53
C VAL A 56 -35.60 10.73 -17.52
N PHE A 57 -34.55 10.53 -16.74
CA PHE A 57 -33.37 11.37 -16.70
C PHE A 57 -32.13 10.56 -17.00
N THR A 58 -31.16 11.13 -17.65
CA THR A 58 -29.80 10.61 -17.78
C THR A 58 -28.82 11.61 -17.19
N GLY A 59 -27.70 11.10 -16.67
CA GLY A 59 -26.67 11.95 -16.11
C GLY A 59 -25.30 11.32 -16.24
N THR A 60 -24.30 12.18 -16.32
CA THR A 60 -22.87 11.83 -16.28
C THR A 60 -22.22 12.67 -15.21
N GLU A 61 -21.36 12.04 -14.43
CA GLU A 61 -20.58 12.70 -13.38
C GLU A 61 -19.10 12.33 -13.53
N LEU A 62 -18.23 13.32 -13.45
CA LEU A 62 -16.78 13.16 -13.38
C LEU A 62 -16.33 13.57 -11.99
N LEU A 63 -15.75 12.62 -11.26
CA LEU A 63 -15.19 12.84 -9.94
C LEU A 63 -13.66 12.73 -10.00
N TYR A 64 -12.99 13.73 -9.44
CA TYR A 64 -11.55 13.74 -9.23
C TYR A 64 -11.26 13.87 -7.74
N ARG A 65 -10.31 13.10 -7.24
CA ARG A 65 -9.89 13.17 -5.84
C ARG A 65 -8.39 13.41 -5.77
N HIS A 66 -8.01 14.57 -5.26
CA HIS A 66 -6.61 14.88 -4.98
C HIS A 66 -6.25 14.44 -3.56
N THR A 67 -5.28 13.54 -3.44
CA THR A 67 -4.69 13.11 -2.16
C THR A 67 -3.33 13.76 -1.98
N PHE A 68 -3.03 14.17 -0.75
CA PHE A 68 -1.72 14.77 -0.41
C PHE A 68 -0.72 13.74 0.14
N THR A 69 -0.94 12.46 -0.17
CA THR A 69 -0.06 11.36 0.21
C THR A 69 -0.07 10.30 -0.87
N ASP A 70 1.07 9.66 -1.03
CA ASP A 70 1.26 8.48 -1.88
C ASP A 70 1.12 7.15 -1.09
N TYR A 71 1.10 7.23 0.25
CA TYR A 71 0.96 6.06 1.12
C TYR A 71 -0.51 5.64 1.35
N VAL A 72 -1.28 5.49 0.28
CA VAL A 72 -2.68 5.04 0.39
C VAL A 72 -2.75 3.54 0.67
N ASP A 73 -1.84 2.78 0.10
CA ASP A 73 -1.75 1.32 0.18
C ASP A 73 -0.48 0.79 0.89
N ASP A 74 0.26 1.68 1.58
CA ASP A 74 1.55 1.38 2.23
C ASP A 74 2.69 1.09 1.24
N VAL A 75 2.56 1.55 0.01
CA VAL A 75 3.55 1.38 -1.05
C VAL A 75 3.86 2.72 -1.70
N SER A 76 5.10 3.18 -1.60
CA SER A 76 5.53 4.46 -2.20
C SER A 76 6.96 4.44 -2.75
N THR A 77 7.86 3.68 -2.15
CA THR A 77 9.30 3.80 -2.43
C THR A 77 9.93 2.51 -2.94
N THR A 78 10.84 1.94 -2.17
CA THR A 78 11.65 0.80 -2.58
C THR A 78 11.60 -0.32 -1.54
N TYR A 79 11.93 -1.54 -1.98
CA TYR A 79 12.17 -2.66 -1.08
C TYR A 79 13.36 -2.40 -0.18
N ILE A 80 13.27 -2.87 1.08
CA ILE A 80 14.37 -2.83 2.05
C ILE A 80 14.95 -4.22 2.25
N ASP A 81 16.12 -4.29 2.89
CA ASP A 81 16.69 -5.57 3.31
C ASP A 81 15.81 -6.18 4.42
N PRO A 82 15.25 -7.38 4.22
CA PRO A 82 14.37 -8.03 5.18
C PRO A 82 15.02 -8.31 6.55
N ASN A 83 16.35 -8.34 6.62
CA ASN A 83 17.06 -8.54 7.87
C ASN A 83 16.80 -7.43 8.88
N TYR A 84 16.52 -6.22 8.41
CA TYR A 84 16.21 -5.08 9.29
C TYR A 84 14.88 -5.26 10.03
N PHE A 85 13.91 -5.97 9.49
CA PHE A 85 12.67 -6.25 10.24
C PHE A 85 12.95 -6.95 11.57
N ARG A 86 13.94 -7.84 11.61
CA ARG A 86 14.31 -8.58 12.82
C ARG A 86 15.04 -7.73 13.87
N LEU A 87 15.58 -6.59 13.50
CA LEU A 87 16.23 -5.66 14.42
C LEU A 87 15.21 -4.76 15.14
N TYR A 88 14.09 -4.47 14.47
CA TYR A 88 13.10 -3.48 14.95
C TYR A 88 11.81 -4.10 15.47
N MET A 89 11.59 -5.39 15.26
CA MET A 89 10.33 -6.08 15.56
C MET A 89 10.57 -7.43 16.23
N SER A 90 9.52 -7.96 16.89
CA SER A 90 9.54 -9.34 17.37
C SER A 90 9.69 -10.33 16.21
N PRO A 91 10.19 -11.57 16.47
CA PRO A 91 10.36 -12.56 15.41
C PRO A 91 9.08 -12.87 14.62
N GLN A 92 7.92 -12.84 15.27
CA GLN A 92 6.62 -13.07 14.62
C GLN A 92 6.22 -11.90 13.72
N GLU A 93 6.40 -10.66 14.20
CA GLU A 93 6.10 -9.46 13.43
C GLU A 93 7.07 -9.29 12.25
N ALA A 94 8.35 -9.60 12.44
CA ALA A 94 9.36 -9.57 11.39
C ALA A 94 9.01 -10.55 10.26
N ALA A 95 8.65 -11.79 10.59
CA ALA A 95 8.23 -12.79 9.62
C ALA A 95 6.96 -12.35 8.87
N LEU A 96 6.02 -11.71 9.56
CA LEU A 96 4.80 -11.15 8.98
C LEU A 96 5.10 -9.98 8.04
N ALA A 97 5.96 -9.04 8.47
CA ALA A 97 6.38 -7.90 7.66
C ALA A 97 7.09 -8.36 6.38
N GLU A 98 7.97 -9.35 6.49
CA GLU A 98 8.69 -9.97 5.38
C GLU A 98 7.74 -10.59 4.35
N GLN A 99 6.72 -11.34 4.79
CA GLN A 99 5.71 -11.94 3.90
C GLN A 99 4.80 -10.92 3.24
N ILE A 100 4.48 -9.82 3.92
CA ILE A 100 3.59 -8.79 3.39
C ILE A 100 4.34 -7.81 2.49
N SER A 101 5.59 -7.49 2.80
CA SER A 101 6.41 -6.58 1.99
C SER A 101 6.70 -7.14 0.60
N ASP A 102 6.92 -8.44 0.49
CA ASP A 102 7.17 -9.12 -0.78
C ASP A 102 6.19 -10.29 -1.00
N LYS A 103 5.03 -9.98 -1.56
CA LYS A 103 3.98 -10.97 -1.85
C LYS A 103 4.28 -11.84 -3.07
N VAL A 104 5.23 -11.49 -3.91
CA VAL A 104 5.56 -12.23 -5.13
C VAL A 104 6.13 -13.60 -4.78
N ASN A 105 6.96 -13.66 -3.75
CA ASN A 105 7.51 -14.92 -3.27
C ASN A 105 6.46 -15.92 -2.77
N GLY A 106 5.32 -15.43 -2.26
CA GLY A 106 4.22 -16.29 -1.79
C GLY A 106 3.32 -16.82 -2.91
N ILE A 107 3.30 -16.17 -4.08
CA ILE A 107 2.41 -16.54 -5.18
C ILE A 107 3.06 -17.55 -6.12
N PHE A 108 4.34 -17.39 -6.41
CA PHE A 108 5.02 -18.15 -7.46
C PHE A 108 5.90 -19.29 -6.94
N ASN A 109 6.04 -19.44 -5.62
CA ASN A 109 6.89 -20.48 -4.99
C ASN A 109 8.30 -20.59 -5.63
N VAL A 110 8.76 -19.49 -6.22
CA VAL A 110 10.06 -19.40 -6.89
C VAL A 110 11.07 -19.10 -5.79
N GLY A 111 11.63 -20.14 -5.21
CA GLY A 111 12.65 -20.00 -4.19
C GLY A 111 13.70 -18.95 -4.60
N LEU A 112 13.99 -18.04 -3.68
CA LEU A 112 15.16 -17.15 -3.67
C LEU A 112 15.14 -15.87 -4.49
N ASN A 113 14.18 -15.58 -5.35
CA ASN A 113 14.14 -14.30 -6.06
C ASN A 113 13.30 -13.25 -5.32
N ARG A 114 13.74 -12.87 -4.12
CA ARG A 114 13.30 -11.63 -3.50
C ARG A 114 13.82 -10.46 -4.33
N TYR A 115 13.02 -9.44 -4.42
CA TYR A 115 13.53 -8.20 -5.00
C TYR A 115 14.70 -7.68 -4.15
N PRO A 116 15.86 -7.38 -4.77
CA PRO A 116 16.99 -6.84 -4.02
C PRO A 116 16.61 -5.52 -3.36
N PRO A 117 17.21 -5.19 -2.19
CA PRO A 117 17.05 -3.90 -1.56
C PRO A 117 17.33 -2.75 -2.54
N GLY A 118 16.52 -1.70 -2.50
CA GLY A 118 16.59 -0.59 -3.45
C GLY A 118 15.79 -0.77 -4.74
N THR A 119 15.26 -1.96 -5.02
CA THR A 119 14.33 -2.14 -6.14
C THR A 119 13.07 -1.30 -5.90
N GLN A 120 12.61 -0.59 -6.92
CA GLN A 120 11.42 0.24 -6.84
C GLN A 120 10.18 -0.61 -6.56
N ARG A 121 9.39 -0.20 -5.57
CA ARG A 121 8.15 -0.85 -5.16
C ARG A 121 6.93 0.00 -5.48
N GLY A 122 7.04 1.31 -5.30
CA GLY A 122 6.05 2.32 -5.66
C GLY A 122 6.68 3.44 -6.47
N ASN A 123 5.91 4.44 -6.84
CA ASN A 123 6.41 5.63 -7.52
C ASN A 123 6.00 6.89 -6.75
N PRO A 124 6.90 7.45 -5.91
CA PRO A 124 6.58 8.59 -5.04
C PRO A 124 6.23 9.87 -5.81
N ASN A 125 6.44 9.89 -7.11
CA ASN A 125 6.18 11.05 -7.98
C ASN A 125 4.88 10.91 -8.80
N LYS A 126 4.15 9.81 -8.63
CA LYS A 126 2.85 9.60 -9.28
C LYS A 126 1.79 9.41 -8.20
N ASN A 127 0.87 10.33 -8.13
CA ASN A 127 -0.41 10.12 -7.46
C ASN A 127 -1.26 9.24 -8.38
N ASP A 128 -1.13 7.93 -8.21
CA ASP A 128 -1.96 6.95 -8.91
C ASP A 128 -3.37 6.92 -8.31
#